data_6ae934e37860e1ce0d32ebf19deda9e4
#
_entry.id   6ae934e37860e1ce0d32ebf19deda9e4
#
_cell.length_a   1.000
_cell.length_b   1.000
_cell.length_c   1.000
_cell.angle_alpha   90.00
_cell.angle_beta   90.00
_cell.angle_gamma   90.00
#
_symmetry.space_group_name_H-M   'P 1'
#
loop_
_entity.id
_entity.type
_entity.pdbx_description
1 polymer ?
#
loop_
_entity_poly.entity_id
_entity_poly.type
_entity_poly.pdbx_seq_one_letter_code
_entity_poly.pdbx_strand_id
1 'polypeptide(L)'
;KSAEFSAENAIFDMNLMATQLGTSKKVASSSAKITAPAMESFEYGTGSYELKHAPKGEVKEIYVLNGDSTFGKKYTKGTAASETEFSIAGQNMKLPTGLNASDELFVMYDYETENAVEVVNSATEFPVGCKFVMEVLGCDVCDQTTLIHCYLIFPNFKLSPDFDWSVATDGAHPFSGKAQQAYCDKEKKLEVMAA
;
A
#
# COMPACT_ATOMS: atom_id res chain seq x y z
N LYS A 1 -2.29 33.19 14.88
CA LYS A 1 -1.24 32.74 13.93
C LYS A 1 -1.41 31.25 13.70
N SER A 2 -1.16 30.77 12.50
CA SER A 2 -1.07 29.36 12.12
C SER A 2 0.21 29.16 11.35
N ALA A 3 0.83 27.99 11.48
CA ALA A 3 1.92 27.55 10.61
C ALA A 3 1.46 26.24 9.94
N GLU A 4 1.57 26.19 8.64
CA GLU A 4 1.26 25.02 7.83
C GLU A 4 2.53 24.63 7.08
N PHE A 5 2.71 23.33 6.91
CA PHE A 5 3.84 22.79 6.18
C PHE A 5 3.33 21.73 5.20
N SER A 6 3.86 21.75 4.00
CA SER A 6 3.64 20.74 2.99
C SER A 6 4.97 20.36 2.34
N ALA A 7 5.12 19.09 2.04
CA ALA A 7 6.28 18.55 1.35
C ALA A 7 5.91 17.28 0.58
N GLU A 8 6.83 16.84 -0.24
CA GLU A 8 6.73 15.60 -0.98
C GLU A 8 7.96 14.73 -0.67
N ASN A 9 7.73 13.46 -0.35
CA ASN A 9 8.78 12.48 -0.24
C ASN A 9 8.94 11.79 -1.60
N ALA A 10 10.15 11.77 -2.12
CA ALA A 10 10.48 11.13 -3.40
C ALA A 10 10.29 9.61 -3.39
N ILE A 11 10.14 9.01 -2.21
CA ILE A 11 9.94 7.58 -2.03
C ILE A 11 8.64 7.37 -1.26
N PHE A 12 7.83 6.42 -1.70
CA PHE A 12 6.67 6.00 -0.95
C PHE A 12 7.09 5.34 0.38
N ASP A 13 6.69 5.95 1.50
CA ASP A 13 7.04 5.47 2.84
C ASP A 13 5.78 5.05 3.62
N MET A 14 5.68 3.75 3.89
CA MET A 14 4.55 3.18 4.63
C MET A 14 4.50 3.60 6.11
N ASN A 15 5.62 4.05 6.71
CA ASN A 15 5.57 4.58 8.08
C ASN A 15 4.98 5.99 8.08
N LEU A 16 5.37 6.82 7.11
CA LEU A 16 4.78 8.15 6.93
C LEU A 16 3.28 8.02 6.66
N MET A 17 2.88 7.12 5.76
CA MET A 17 1.49 6.81 5.47
C MET A 17 0.72 6.38 6.73
N ALA A 18 1.26 5.44 7.51
CA ALA A 18 0.62 4.99 8.75
C ALA A 18 0.45 6.15 9.74
N THR A 19 1.44 7.03 9.85
CA THR A 19 1.38 8.22 10.71
C THR A 19 0.32 9.23 10.23
N GLN A 20 0.21 9.46 8.91
CA GLN A 20 -0.83 10.33 8.33
C GLN A 20 -2.24 9.78 8.58
N LEU A 21 -2.41 8.48 8.52
CA LEU A 21 -3.69 7.81 8.74
C LEU A 21 -4.00 7.60 10.23
N GLY A 22 -3.06 7.89 11.14
CA GLY A 22 -3.24 7.68 12.57
C GLY A 22 -3.25 6.22 12.99
N THR A 23 -2.68 5.34 12.18
CA THR A 23 -2.62 3.90 12.40
C THR A 23 -1.18 3.42 12.54
N SER A 24 -0.99 2.13 12.68
CA SER A 24 0.33 1.50 12.73
C SER A 24 0.54 0.58 11.53
N LYS A 25 1.77 0.57 11.04
CA LYS A 25 2.21 -0.40 10.05
C LYS A 25 2.30 -1.78 10.69
N LYS A 26 1.60 -2.76 10.14
CA LYS A 26 1.75 -4.17 10.49
C LYS A 26 2.76 -4.82 9.57
N VAL A 27 3.69 -5.58 10.14
CA VAL A 27 4.67 -6.39 9.40
C VAL A 27 4.37 -7.85 9.67
N ALA A 28 4.23 -8.62 8.61
CA ALA A 28 4.00 -10.06 8.72
C ALA A 28 5.18 -10.77 9.35
N SER A 29 4.92 -11.89 10.00
CA SER A 29 5.91 -12.78 10.58
C SER A 29 5.37 -14.22 10.57
N SER A 30 6.21 -15.18 10.96
CA SER A 30 5.79 -16.59 11.07
C SER A 30 4.67 -16.82 12.09
N SER A 31 4.59 -15.97 13.12
CA SER A 31 3.54 -16.03 14.15
C SER A 31 2.34 -15.12 13.85
N ALA A 32 2.46 -14.19 12.93
CA ALA A 32 1.43 -13.20 12.57
C ALA A 32 1.44 -12.98 11.06
N LYS A 33 0.87 -13.93 10.33
CA LYS A 33 0.76 -13.84 8.86
C LYS A 33 -0.25 -12.79 8.44
N ILE A 34 0.01 -12.16 7.30
CA ILE A 34 -0.92 -11.23 6.66
C ILE A 34 -1.56 -11.92 5.47
N THR A 35 -2.84 -11.67 5.27
CA THR A 35 -3.57 -12.12 4.09
C THR A 35 -3.32 -11.13 2.96
N ALA A 36 -2.81 -11.62 1.85
CA ALA A 36 -2.52 -10.82 0.66
C ALA A 36 -3.27 -11.40 -0.56
N PRO A 37 -3.73 -10.57 -1.50
CA PRO A 37 -4.27 -11.05 -2.77
C PRO A 37 -3.16 -11.55 -3.67
N ALA A 38 -3.41 -12.64 -4.37
CA ALA A 38 -2.62 -13.12 -5.50
C ALA A 38 -3.46 -13.02 -6.78
N MET A 39 -2.82 -12.55 -7.83
CA MET A 39 -3.37 -12.49 -9.18
C MET A 39 -2.41 -13.25 -10.10
N GLU A 40 -2.92 -14.26 -10.79
CA GLU A 40 -2.12 -15.04 -11.69
C GLU A 40 -2.80 -15.16 -13.05
N SER A 41 -2.03 -14.94 -14.11
CA SER A 41 -2.42 -15.31 -15.47
C SER A 41 -1.53 -16.43 -15.97
N PHE A 42 -2.11 -17.34 -16.72
CA PHE A 42 -1.42 -18.50 -17.25
C PHE A 42 -2.13 -19.06 -18.49
N GLU A 43 -1.37 -19.64 -19.38
CA GLU A 43 -1.92 -20.33 -20.56
C GLU A 43 -2.55 -21.68 -20.19
N TYR A 44 -3.63 -22.04 -20.88
CA TYR A 44 -4.23 -23.36 -20.75
C TYR A 44 -3.28 -24.41 -21.35
N GLY A 45 -2.72 -25.24 -20.51
CA GLY A 45 -1.77 -26.28 -20.94
C GLY A 45 -2.39 -27.67 -20.89
N THR A 46 -2.05 -28.46 -19.89
CA THR A 46 -2.43 -29.89 -19.75
C THR A 46 -3.74 -30.13 -18.99
N GLY A 47 -4.61 -29.12 -18.84
CA GLY A 47 -5.85 -29.23 -18.09
C GLY A 47 -5.71 -29.15 -16.57
N SER A 48 -4.51 -28.82 -16.08
CA SER A 48 -4.23 -28.56 -14.67
C SER A 48 -3.23 -27.42 -14.53
N TYR A 49 -3.37 -26.69 -13.41
CA TYR A 49 -2.46 -25.61 -13.05
C TYR A 49 -2.19 -25.63 -11.55
N GLU A 50 -0.95 -25.42 -11.16
CA GLU A 50 -0.55 -25.30 -9.76
C GLU A 50 -0.39 -23.81 -9.40
N LEU A 51 -1.23 -23.34 -8.48
CA LEU A 51 -1.16 -21.96 -7.98
C LEU A 51 0.17 -21.72 -7.25
N LYS A 52 0.72 -20.52 -7.38
CA LYS A 52 1.98 -20.13 -6.73
C LYS A 52 1.89 -20.17 -5.20
N HIS A 53 0.70 -19.93 -4.67
CA HIS A 53 0.46 -19.93 -3.22
C HIS A 53 -0.75 -20.79 -2.87
N ALA A 54 -0.74 -21.37 -1.68
CA ALA A 54 -1.92 -22.06 -1.15
C ALA A 54 -3.02 -21.05 -0.86
N PRO A 55 -4.21 -21.19 -1.46
CA PRO A 55 -5.30 -20.26 -1.22
C PRO A 55 -5.74 -20.26 0.25
N LYS A 56 -5.98 -19.08 0.78
CA LYS A 56 -6.68 -18.88 2.03
C LYS A 56 -8.17 -18.72 1.74
N GLY A 57 -8.95 -19.73 2.05
CA GLY A 57 -10.36 -19.74 1.72
C GLY A 57 -10.64 -20.34 0.35
N GLU A 58 -11.72 -19.91 -0.26
CA GLU A 58 -12.26 -20.52 -1.48
C GLU A 58 -11.89 -19.68 -2.72
N VAL A 59 -11.28 -20.34 -3.71
CA VAL A 59 -11.17 -19.81 -5.07
C VAL A 59 -12.54 -20.02 -5.74
N LYS A 60 -13.27 -18.94 -5.96
CA LYS A 60 -14.67 -19.01 -6.42
C LYS A 60 -14.81 -19.09 -7.93
N GLU A 61 -13.94 -18.39 -8.65
CA GLU A 61 -14.08 -18.21 -10.10
C GLU A 61 -12.72 -17.99 -10.76
N ILE A 62 -12.65 -18.36 -12.03
CA ILE A 62 -11.55 -18.06 -12.94
C ILE A 62 -12.12 -17.47 -14.23
N TYR A 63 -11.33 -16.70 -14.94
CA TYR A 63 -11.75 -16.02 -16.17
C TYR A 63 -10.82 -16.37 -17.32
N VAL A 64 -11.37 -16.48 -18.53
CA VAL A 64 -10.57 -16.41 -19.74
C VAL A 64 -10.22 -14.95 -19.98
N LEU A 65 -8.98 -14.65 -20.32
CA LEU A 65 -8.57 -13.34 -20.79
C LEU A 65 -8.74 -13.25 -22.31
N ASN A 66 -9.39 -12.21 -22.76
CA ASN A 66 -9.46 -11.86 -24.17
C ASN A 66 -8.11 -11.27 -24.61
N GLY A 67 -7.85 -11.20 -25.92
CA GLY A 67 -6.60 -10.67 -26.46
C GLY A 67 -6.35 -9.17 -26.16
N ASP A 68 -7.36 -8.44 -25.68
CA ASP A 68 -7.28 -7.07 -25.19
C ASP A 68 -7.13 -6.98 -23.65
N SER A 69 -6.85 -8.11 -22.99
CA SER A 69 -6.75 -8.25 -21.54
C SER A 69 -8.04 -7.98 -20.75
N THR A 70 -9.18 -7.97 -21.42
CA THR A 70 -10.48 -7.92 -20.73
C THR A 70 -10.93 -9.31 -20.29
N PHE A 71 -11.77 -9.36 -19.25
CA PHE A 71 -12.33 -10.62 -18.77
C PHE A 71 -13.40 -11.14 -19.71
N GLY A 72 -13.18 -12.36 -20.22
CA GLY A 72 -14.09 -13.10 -21.07
C GLY A 72 -14.96 -14.07 -20.27
N LYS A 73 -15.05 -15.32 -20.75
CA LYS A 73 -15.88 -16.35 -20.13
C LYS A 73 -15.44 -16.66 -18.70
N LYS A 74 -16.41 -16.70 -17.80
CA LYS A 74 -16.23 -17.06 -16.40
C LYS A 74 -16.51 -18.53 -16.17
N TYR A 75 -15.70 -19.18 -15.33
CA TYR A 75 -15.92 -20.53 -14.82
C TYR A 75 -15.99 -20.49 -13.30
N THR A 76 -16.88 -21.25 -12.73
CA THR A 76 -17.10 -21.36 -11.29
C THR A 76 -16.48 -22.64 -10.74
N LYS A 77 -16.24 -22.66 -9.43
CA LYS A 77 -15.74 -23.84 -8.77
C LYS A 77 -16.84 -24.90 -8.63
N GLY A 78 -16.51 -26.12 -9.07
CA GLY A 78 -17.32 -27.32 -8.86
C GLY A 78 -16.59 -28.35 -8.00
N THR A 79 -17.26 -29.48 -7.79
CA THR A 79 -16.66 -30.65 -7.09
C THR A 79 -15.68 -31.40 -7.99
N ALA A 80 -15.88 -31.34 -9.30
CA ALA A 80 -15.01 -31.88 -10.34
C ALA A 80 -14.96 -30.92 -11.52
N ALA A 81 -13.87 -30.95 -12.28
CA ALA A 81 -13.76 -30.17 -13.50
C ALA A 81 -14.75 -30.69 -14.57
N SER A 82 -15.41 -29.76 -15.26
CA SER A 82 -16.38 -30.01 -16.32
C SER A 82 -16.22 -28.98 -17.46
N GLU A 83 -17.14 -28.91 -18.40
CA GLU A 83 -17.11 -27.89 -19.45
C GLU A 83 -17.35 -26.47 -18.92
N THR A 84 -17.92 -26.31 -17.72
CA THR A 84 -18.31 -25.03 -17.14
C THR A 84 -17.72 -24.77 -15.75
N GLU A 85 -17.06 -25.76 -15.18
CA GLU A 85 -16.55 -25.68 -13.82
C GLU A 85 -15.09 -26.13 -13.76
N PHE A 86 -14.33 -25.52 -12.86
CA PHE A 86 -13.03 -26.01 -12.44
C PHE A 86 -13.14 -26.66 -11.06
N SER A 87 -12.15 -27.47 -10.69
CA SER A 87 -12.02 -27.95 -9.30
C SER A 87 -10.64 -27.66 -8.77
N ILE A 88 -10.52 -27.53 -7.45
CA ILE A 88 -9.25 -27.23 -6.79
C ILE A 88 -9.11 -28.04 -5.51
N ALA A 89 -7.90 -28.56 -5.29
CA ALA A 89 -7.49 -29.26 -4.09
C ALA A 89 -6.13 -28.73 -3.64
N GLY A 90 -6.12 -27.95 -2.55
CA GLY A 90 -4.92 -27.20 -2.15
C GLY A 90 -4.50 -26.20 -3.21
N GLN A 91 -3.29 -26.30 -3.74
CA GLN A 91 -2.77 -25.46 -4.83
C GLN A 91 -3.08 -26.02 -6.22
N ASN A 92 -3.46 -27.29 -6.31
CA ASN A 92 -3.67 -27.95 -7.59
C ASN A 92 -5.09 -27.70 -8.12
N MET A 93 -5.17 -26.97 -9.23
CA MET A 93 -6.41 -26.66 -9.94
C MET A 93 -6.54 -27.58 -11.15
N LYS A 94 -7.70 -28.23 -11.31
CA LYS A 94 -8.10 -28.89 -12.54
C LYS A 94 -8.96 -27.95 -13.35
N LEU A 95 -8.54 -27.65 -14.56
CA LEU A 95 -9.15 -26.67 -15.43
C LEU A 95 -10.37 -27.22 -16.17
N PRO A 96 -11.28 -26.37 -16.61
CA PRO A 96 -12.44 -26.78 -17.43
C PRO A 96 -11.99 -27.46 -18.74
N THR A 97 -12.79 -28.43 -19.19
CA THR A 97 -12.46 -29.24 -20.38
C THR A 97 -12.81 -28.58 -21.72
N GLY A 98 -13.55 -27.47 -21.71
CA GLY A 98 -13.98 -26.74 -22.91
C GLY A 98 -13.07 -25.58 -23.34
N LEU A 99 -11.82 -25.57 -22.91
CA LEU A 99 -10.82 -24.54 -23.22
C LEU A 99 -9.91 -24.97 -24.37
N ASN A 100 -9.38 -23.98 -25.11
CA ASN A 100 -8.41 -24.19 -26.17
C ASN A 100 -6.99 -24.00 -25.62
N ALA A 101 -6.00 -24.65 -26.26
CA ALA A 101 -4.61 -24.58 -25.81
C ALA A 101 -3.99 -23.18 -25.82
N SER A 102 -4.61 -22.24 -26.55
CA SER A 102 -4.18 -20.83 -26.63
C SER A 102 -4.95 -19.91 -25.69
N ASP A 103 -5.92 -20.44 -24.92
CA ASP A 103 -6.69 -19.62 -24.01
C ASP A 103 -5.81 -19.22 -22.82
N GLU A 104 -5.76 -17.92 -22.51
CA GLU A 104 -5.14 -17.38 -21.31
C GLU A 104 -6.18 -17.30 -20.21
N LEU A 105 -5.83 -17.76 -19.02
CA LEU A 105 -6.69 -17.79 -17.86
C LEU A 105 -6.18 -16.85 -16.78
N PHE A 106 -7.12 -16.25 -16.05
CA PHE A 106 -6.84 -15.40 -14.90
C PHE A 106 -7.56 -15.92 -13.66
N VAL A 107 -6.83 -15.93 -12.55
CA VAL A 107 -7.36 -16.28 -11.23
C VAL A 107 -6.94 -15.24 -10.20
N MET A 108 -7.85 -14.91 -9.31
CA MET A 108 -7.57 -14.08 -8.13
C MET A 108 -8.00 -14.83 -6.87
N TYR A 109 -7.13 -14.83 -5.88
CA TYR A 109 -7.37 -15.49 -4.60
C TYR A 109 -6.55 -14.85 -3.49
N ASP A 110 -6.95 -15.06 -2.25
CA ASP A 110 -6.18 -14.64 -1.09
C ASP A 110 -5.26 -15.75 -0.61
N TYR A 111 -4.09 -15.38 -0.09
CA TYR A 111 -3.16 -16.30 0.54
C TYR A 111 -2.53 -15.69 1.80
N GLU A 112 -1.98 -16.51 2.68
CA GLU A 112 -1.26 -16.05 3.86
C GLU A 112 0.24 -15.98 3.60
N THR A 113 0.86 -14.86 3.98
CA THR A 113 2.30 -14.65 3.80
C THR A 113 2.97 -14.09 5.06
N GLU A 114 4.23 -14.45 5.23
CA GLU A 114 5.14 -13.93 6.26
C GLU A 114 5.94 -12.71 5.78
N ASN A 115 5.81 -12.37 4.48
CA ASN A 115 6.61 -11.35 3.79
C ASN A 115 5.75 -10.19 3.26
N ALA A 116 4.78 -9.76 4.04
CA ALA A 116 3.93 -8.63 3.68
C ALA A 116 3.94 -7.53 4.73
N VAL A 117 3.57 -6.34 4.29
CA VAL A 117 3.34 -5.18 5.14
C VAL A 117 1.95 -4.64 4.83
N GLU A 118 1.20 -4.32 5.88
CA GLU A 118 -0.16 -3.79 5.79
C GLU A 118 -0.26 -2.46 6.53
N VAL A 119 -0.91 -1.48 5.90
CA VAL A 119 -1.38 -0.26 6.54
C VAL A 119 -2.86 -0.13 6.23
N VAL A 120 -3.68 0.00 7.26
CA VAL A 120 -5.14 0.08 7.12
C VAL A 120 -5.58 1.53 7.36
N ASN A 121 -6.32 2.08 6.39
CA ASN A 121 -7.02 3.35 6.59
C ASN A 121 -8.39 3.07 7.21
N SER A 122 -8.59 3.56 8.44
CA SER A 122 -9.84 3.38 9.19
C SER A 122 -10.54 4.72 9.35
N ALA A 123 -11.84 4.74 9.12
CA ALA A 123 -12.65 5.95 9.33
C ALA A 123 -12.73 6.39 10.80
N THR A 124 -12.29 5.58 11.73
CA THR A 124 -12.33 5.85 13.18
C THR A 124 -10.98 6.24 13.75
N GLU A 125 -9.91 6.15 12.99
CA GLU A 125 -8.55 6.50 13.39
C GLU A 125 -8.14 7.84 12.78
N PHE A 126 -7.47 8.68 13.58
CA PHE A 126 -7.02 10.01 13.16
C PHE A 126 -5.58 10.23 13.59
N PRO A 127 -4.79 11.00 12.82
CA PRO A 127 -3.42 11.32 13.18
C PRO A 127 -3.38 12.05 14.52
N VAL A 128 -2.44 11.65 15.35
CA VAL A 128 -2.14 12.32 16.62
C VAL A 128 -1.10 13.40 16.41
N GLY A 129 -1.07 14.40 17.31
CA GLY A 129 -0.03 15.41 17.30
C GLY A 129 1.33 14.80 17.64
N CYS A 130 2.35 15.19 16.90
CA CYS A 130 3.73 14.75 17.11
C CYS A 130 4.69 15.94 17.08
N LYS A 131 5.91 15.74 17.58
CA LYS A 131 7.00 16.68 17.32
C LYS A 131 7.58 16.36 15.95
N PHE A 132 7.57 17.33 15.05
CA PHE A 132 8.18 17.20 13.73
C PHE A 132 9.48 18.00 13.68
N VAL A 133 10.54 17.39 13.21
CA VAL A 133 11.85 18.01 13.06
C VAL A 133 12.38 17.71 11.66
N MET A 134 12.78 18.76 10.97
CA MET A 134 13.38 18.65 9.65
C MET A 134 14.73 19.35 9.64
N GLU A 135 15.74 18.67 9.12
CA GLU A 135 17.03 19.27 8.81
C GLU A 135 16.99 19.89 7.42
N VAL A 136 17.40 21.14 7.32
CA VAL A 136 17.44 21.89 6.07
C VAL A 136 18.79 22.55 5.91
N LEU A 137 19.22 22.73 4.67
CA LEU A 137 20.40 23.50 4.33
C LEU A 137 19.95 24.91 3.95
N GLY A 138 20.49 25.90 4.63
CA GLY A 138 20.33 27.30 4.30
C GLY A 138 21.67 27.93 3.92
N CYS A 139 21.64 29.16 3.42
CA CYS A 139 22.81 29.97 3.23
C CYS A 139 22.55 31.38 3.77
N ASP A 140 23.61 32.10 4.14
CA ASP A 140 23.52 33.52 4.48
C ASP A 140 23.24 34.32 3.20
N VAL A 141 22.46 35.39 3.33
CA VAL A 141 22.17 36.30 2.23
C VAL A 141 23.44 36.98 1.71
N CYS A 142 24.44 37.21 2.60
CA CYS A 142 25.69 37.83 2.26
C CYS A 142 26.78 36.85 1.83
N ASP A 143 26.64 35.57 2.17
CA ASP A 143 27.54 34.48 1.76
C ASP A 143 26.76 33.24 1.33
N GLN A 144 26.45 33.20 0.04
CA GLN A 144 25.72 32.10 -0.57
C GLN A 144 26.55 30.85 -0.84
N THR A 145 27.86 30.91 -0.55
CA THR A 145 28.77 29.78 -0.76
C THR A 145 28.89 28.90 0.46
N THR A 146 28.60 29.44 1.64
CA THR A 146 28.62 28.69 2.90
C THR A 146 27.24 28.16 3.24
N LEU A 147 27.12 26.82 3.23
CA LEU A 147 25.88 26.13 3.64
C LEU A 147 25.86 26.01 5.17
N ILE A 148 24.72 26.40 5.73
CA ILE A 148 24.47 26.33 7.17
C ILE A 148 23.39 25.24 7.39
N HIS A 149 23.67 24.31 8.29
CA HIS A 149 22.68 23.32 8.73
C HIS A 149 21.72 23.98 9.72
N CYS A 150 20.43 23.93 9.38
CA CYS A 150 19.38 24.47 10.21
C CYS A 150 18.34 23.38 10.50
N TYR A 151 17.70 23.46 11.67
CA TYR A 151 16.60 22.59 12.05
C TYR A 151 15.31 23.40 12.12
N LEU A 152 14.31 22.94 11.36
CA LEU A 152 12.93 23.43 11.48
C LEU A 152 12.18 22.47 12.41
N ILE A 153 11.70 22.99 13.52
CA ILE A 153 11.10 22.21 14.61
C ILE A 153 9.67 22.69 14.83
N PHE A 154 8.72 21.78 14.70
CA PHE A 154 7.30 21.98 15.10
C PHE A 154 7.07 21.17 16.37
N PRO A 155 6.92 21.83 17.54
CA PRO A 155 6.78 21.11 18.82
C PRO A 155 5.51 20.28 18.92
N ASN A 156 4.42 20.71 18.27
CA ASN A 156 3.17 19.98 18.14
C ASN A 156 2.63 20.15 16.72
N PHE A 157 2.84 19.15 15.91
CA PHE A 157 2.46 19.11 14.51
C PHE A 157 1.44 18.00 14.27
N LYS A 158 0.36 18.30 13.60
CA LYS A 158 -0.65 17.32 13.22
C LYS A 158 -0.65 17.19 11.70
N LEU A 159 -0.34 15.98 11.23
CA LEU A 159 -0.45 15.62 9.83
C LEU A 159 -1.90 15.68 9.36
N SER A 160 -2.12 16.08 8.11
CA SER A 160 -3.41 15.95 7.46
C SER A 160 -3.67 14.48 7.13
N PRO A 161 -4.87 13.96 7.45
CA PRO A 161 -5.26 12.63 7.04
C PRO A 161 -5.60 12.54 5.55
N ASP A 162 -5.72 13.68 4.87
CA ASP A 162 -6.00 13.74 3.45
C ASP A 162 -4.82 13.19 2.67
N PHE A 163 -5.08 12.17 1.87
CA PHE A 163 -4.08 11.43 1.15
C PHE A 163 -4.54 11.19 -0.28
N ASP A 164 -3.85 11.80 -1.22
CA ASP A 164 -4.09 11.60 -2.65
C ASP A 164 -3.14 10.54 -3.22
N TRP A 165 -3.72 9.49 -3.78
CA TRP A 165 -2.96 8.47 -4.49
C TRP A 165 -2.65 8.93 -5.91
N SER A 166 -1.38 9.14 -6.20
CA SER A 166 -0.89 9.28 -7.56
C SER A 166 0.03 8.11 -7.88
N VAL A 167 -0.37 7.28 -8.85
CA VAL A 167 0.46 6.17 -9.34
C VAL A 167 1.06 6.61 -10.66
N ALA A 168 2.29 7.07 -10.61
CA ALA A 168 3.08 7.49 -11.78
C ALA A 168 4.50 6.93 -11.66
N THR A 169 5.24 6.93 -12.75
CA THR A 169 6.65 6.49 -12.76
C THR A 169 7.51 7.31 -11.79
N ASP A 170 7.15 8.58 -11.61
CA ASP A 170 7.82 9.54 -10.73
C ASP A 170 6.95 9.87 -9.50
N GLY A 171 6.16 8.91 -9.04
CA GLY A 171 5.20 9.10 -7.94
C GLY A 171 5.89 9.53 -6.66
N ALA A 172 5.56 10.72 -6.18
CA ALA A 172 5.95 11.23 -4.89
C ALA A 172 4.89 10.93 -3.83
N HIS A 173 5.30 10.86 -2.57
CA HIS A 173 4.39 10.74 -1.44
C HIS A 173 4.16 12.11 -0.82
N PRO A 174 3.07 12.82 -1.18
CA PRO A 174 2.78 14.13 -0.63
C PRO A 174 2.32 14.01 0.83
N PHE A 175 2.71 14.95 1.65
CA PHE A 175 2.20 15.09 3.00
C PHE A 175 2.11 16.56 3.39
N SER A 176 1.13 16.87 4.21
CA SER A 176 0.92 18.19 4.75
C SER A 176 0.48 18.12 6.20
N GLY A 177 0.56 19.23 6.90
CA GLY A 177 0.07 19.29 8.25
C GLY A 177 0.08 20.71 8.81
N LYS A 178 -0.44 20.84 10.01
CA LYS A 178 -0.59 22.12 10.71
C LYS A 178 0.09 22.07 12.06
N ALA A 179 0.87 23.12 12.34
CA ALA A 179 1.38 23.34 13.68
C ALA A 179 0.23 23.72 14.61
N GLN A 180 0.15 23.04 15.73
CA GLN A 180 -0.81 23.30 16.78
C GLN A 180 -0.11 23.88 18.00
N GLN A 181 -0.80 24.72 18.74
CA GLN A 181 -0.29 25.23 19.98
C GLN A 181 -0.09 24.09 20.99
N ALA A 182 1.11 23.94 21.51
CA ALA A 182 1.37 23.04 22.61
C ALA A 182 0.86 23.67 23.92
N TYR A 183 -0.29 23.24 24.40
CA TYR A 183 -0.91 23.82 25.59
C TYR A 183 -0.08 23.71 26.87
N CYS A 184 0.78 22.70 26.94
CA CYS A 184 1.68 22.48 28.06
C CYS A 184 2.99 23.29 27.97
N ASP A 185 3.25 23.93 26.83
CA ASP A 185 4.40 24.81 26.66
C ASP A 185 4.04 26.24 27.07
N LYS A 186 4.79 26.75 28.06
CA LYS A 186 4.58 28.15 28.57
C LYS A 186 4.86 29.19 27.48
N GLU A 187 5.75 28.90 26.53
CA GLU A 187 6.13 29.80 25.44
C GLU A 187 5.18 29.73 24.25
N LYS A 188 4.30 28.73 24.21
CA LYS A 188 3.27 28.56 23.15
C LYS A 188 3.83 28.64 21.74
N LYS A 189 5.01 28.04 21.53
CA LYS A 189 5.67 28.01 20.24
C LYS A 189 4.89 27.19 19.23
N LEU A 190 4.77 27.70 18.02
CA LEU A 190 4.25 26.95 16.85
C LEU A 190 5.39 26.31 16.09
N GLU A 191 6.48 27.04 15.93
CA GLU A 191 7.66 26.62 15.17
C GLU A 191 8.93 27.22 15.79
N VAL A 192 10.05 26.53 15.62
CA VAL A 192 11.38 27.01 16.04
C VAL A 192 12.35 26.68 14.92
N MET A 193 13.13 27.67 14.50
CA MET A 193 14.28 27.46 13.63
C MET A 193 15.54 27.55 14.48
N ALA A 194 16.40 26.53 14.42
CA ALA A 194 17.68 26.47 15.12
C ALA A 194 18.79 26.17 14.11
N ALA A 195 19.91 26.90 14.21
CA ALA A 195 21.08 26.72 13.34
C ALA A 195 22.29 26.36 14.21
#